data_9aafdad2b8e3c1b76b12ebe150583356
#
_entry.id   9aafdad2b8e3c1b76b12ebe150583356
#
_cell.length_a   1.000
_cell.length_b   1.000
_cell.length_c   1.000
_cell.angle_alpha   90.00
_cell.angle_beta   90.00
_cell.angle_gamma   90.00
#
_symmetry.space_group_name_H-M   'P 1'
#
loop_
_entity.id
_entity.type
_entity.pdbx_description
1 polymer ?
#
loop_
_entity_poly.entity_id
_entity_poly.type
_entity_poly.pdbx_seq_one_letter_code
_entity_poly.pdbx_strand_id
1 'polypeptide(L)'
;MTQKEEYVYLSCICTGYEEASRNDVLQIAVRDDAGNVLFNSLIKPEKRKRWDSYSHEITPAAVRDAPMLSDVAPELQKLLRGKHVVLYNKKSLTRFLKSVLCTAATTHCCMLAYAEYKHDWDPYHKHYRWHKLDDAYFELSGKYGNINDCKLATLEIMTVWQQLMTNPKIRKKYGFIPFTEELLSWLKRIALIFGVIVILFVIAVIVFR
;
A
#
# COMPACT_ATOMS: atom_id res chain seq x y z
N MET A 1 -7.75 11.09 22.71
CA MET A 1 -8.36 10.83 21.41
C MET A 1 -7.35 10.01 20.60
N THR A 2 -7.56 8.72 20.47
CA THR A 2 -6.75 7.86 19.61
C THR A 2 -6.96 8.34 18.18
N GLN A 3 -5.92 8.88 17.54
CA GLN A 3 -5.94 9.19 16.11
C GLN A 3 -6.25 7.89 15.38
N LYS A 4 -7.45 7.81 14.78
CA LYS A 4 -7.82 6.68 13.92
C LYS A 4 -6.81 6.66 12.78
N GLU A 5 -6.09 5.56 12.65
CA GLU A 5 -5.12 5.37 11.56
C GLU A 5 -5.84 5.56 10.24
N GLU A 6 -5.37 6.52 9.45
CA GLU A 6 -5.97 6.81 8.16
C GLU A 6 -5.11 6.21 7.05
N TYR A 7 -5.52 5.04 6.56
CA TYR A 7 -5.01 4.54 5.30
C TYR A 7 -5.62 5.29 4.14
N VAL A 8 -4.80 5.51 3.12
CA VAL A 8 -5.24 5.98 1.80
C VAL A 8 -4.61 5.11 0.72
N TYR A 9 -5.34 4.91 -0.33
CA TYR A 9 -4.98 4.03 -1.44
C TYR A 9 -4.69 4.86 -2.67
N LEU A 10 -3.48 4.70 -3.21
CA LEU A 10 -3.01 5.49 -4.33
C LEU A 10 -2.66 4.60 -5.50
N SER A 11 -3.15 4.96 -6.69
CA SER A 11 -2.78 4.37 -7.96
C SER A 11 -2.36 5.45 -8.95
N CYS A 12 -1.47 5.09 -9.88
CA CYS A 12 -1.18 5.92 -11.04
C CYS A 12 -0.94 5.07 -12.29
N ILE A 13 -1.32 5.61 -13.43
CA ILE A 13 -0.99 5.13 -14.76
C ILE A 13 0.16 5.98 -15.28
N CYS A 14 1.13 5.32 -15.92
CA CYS A 14 2.33 5.95 -16.45
C CYS A 14 2.49 5.64 -17.95
N THR A 15 3.27 6.46 -18.66
CA THR A 15 3.62 6.25 -20.07
C THR A 15 4.47 4.99 -20.29
N GLY A 16 4.97 4.38 -19.24
CA GLY A 16 5.74 3.14 -19.14
C GLY A 16 6.32 3.00 -17.74
N TYR A 17 6.72 1.80 -17.35
CA TYR A 17 7.15 1.49 -15.98
C TYR A 17 8.65 1.17 -15.83
N GLU A 18 9.38 1.07 -16.94
CA GLU A 18 10.77 0.62 -16.93
C GLU A 18 11.72 1.67 -16.31
N GLU A 19 11.71 2.90 -16.84
CA GLU A 19 12.58 3.99 -16.39
C GLU A 19 11.79 5.27 -16.08
N ALA A 20 11.73 5.66 -14.81
CA ALA A 20 11.06 6.90 -14.39
C ALA A 20 11.71 8.17 -14.98
N SER A 21 13.00 8.11 -15.37
CA SER A 21 13.70 9.21 -16.04
C SER A 21 13.15 9.53 -17.43
N ARG A 22 12.54 8.53 -18.09
CA ARG A 22 12.01 8.62 -19.48
C ARG A 22 10.49 8.56 -19.55
N ASN A 23 9.84 8.28 -18.43
CA ASN A 23 8.39 8.08 -18.38
C ASN A 23 7.74 9.06 -17.42
N ASP A 24 6.45 9.29 -17.62
CA ASP A 24 5.65 10.26 -16.88
C ASP A 24 4.38 9.62 -16.35
N VAL A 25 3.78 10.23 -15.33
CA VAL A 25 2.44 9.93 -14.86
C VAL A 25 1.41 10.49 -15.84
N LEU A 26 0.38 9.70 -16.15
CA LEU A 26 -0.74 10.09 -17.04
C LEU A 26 -2.05 10.25 -16.28
N GLN A 27 -2.23 9.50 -15.20
CA GLN A 27 -3.38 9.62 -14.30
C GLN A 27 -2.92 9.27 -12.88
N ILE A 28 -3.51 9.92 -11.90
CA ILE A 28 -3.32 9.62 -10.48
C ILE A 28 -4.65 9.69 -9.76
N ALA A 29 -4.91 8.74 -8.88
CA ALA A 29 -6.08 8.74 -8.02
C ALA A 29 -5.71 8.38 -6.58
N VAL A 30 -6.45 8.94 -5.63
CA VAL A 30 -6.34 8.65 -4.20
C VAL A 30 -7.74 8.40 -3.64
N ARG A 31 -7.86 7.36 -2.81
CA ARG A 31 -9.09 6.96 -2.13
C ARG A 31 -8.83 6.82 -0.64
N ASP A 32 -9.82 7.14 0.20
CA ASP A 32 -9.76 6.88 1.63
C ASP A 32 -10.23 5.46 2.00
N ASP A 33 -10.12 5.14 3.28
CA ASP A 33 -10.51 3.83 3.84
C ASP A 33 -12.03 3.61 3.90
N ALA A 34 -12.82 4.68 3.78
CA ALA A 34 -14.28 4.65 3.68
C ALA A 34 -14.77 4.44 2.23
N GLY A 35 -13.86 4.47 1.25
CA GLY A 35 -14.19 4.26 -0.15
C GLY A 35 -14.45 5.55 -0.94
N ASN A 36 -14.26 6.75 -0.34
CA ASN A 36 -14.41 8.02 -1.04
C ASN A 36 -13.19 8.31 -1.91
N VAL A 37 -13.41 8.80 -3.13
CA VAL A 37 -12.33 9.30 -3.98
C VAL A 37 -11.96 10.70 -3.50
N LEU A 38 -10.74 10.84 -2.97
CA LEU A 38 -10.22 12.11 -2.45
C LEU A 38 -9.55 12.94 -3.54
N PHE A 39 -8.99 12.27 -4.55
CA PHE A 39 -8.32 12.89 -5.68
C PHE A 39 -8.42 11.99 -6.92
N ASN A 40 -8.65 12.55 -8.09
CA ASN A 40 -8.52 11.87 -9.38
C ASN A 40 -8.29 12.90 -10.48
N SER A 41 -7.16 12.81 -11.17
CA SER A 41 -6.81 13.70 -12.25
C SER A 41 -5.99 13.02 -13.34
N LEU A 42 -6.25 13.35 -14.58
CA LEU A 42 -5.31 13.19 -15.67
C LEU A 42 -4.13 14.13 -15.45
N ILE A 43 -2.95 13.70 -15.90
CA ILE A 43 -1.70 14.46 -15.74
C ILE A 43 -1.05 14.63 -17.12
N LYS A 44 -0.65 15.84 -17.43
CA LYS A 44 0.09 16.16 -18.65
C LYS A 44 1.54 15.67 -18.52
N PRO A 45 2.00 14.78 -19.42
CA PRO A 45 3.37 14.30 -19.39
C PRO A 45 4.34 15.37 -19.87
N GLU A 46 5.52 15.48 -19.23
CA GLU A 46 6.56 16.45 -19.57
C GLU A 46 7.59 15.88 -20.55
N LYS A 47 7.98 14.62 -20.36
CA LYS A 47 9.11 13.98 -21.05
C LYS A 47 8.66 13.24 -22.30
N ARG A 48 7.59 12.47 -22.22
CA ARG A 48 7.13 11.57 -23.28
C ARG A 48 5.91 12.15 -24.00
N LYS A 49 6.06 12.41 -25.30
CA LYS A 49 4.97 12.92 -26.16
C LYS A 49 4.15 11.82 -26.84
N ARG A 50 4.66 10.60 -26.88
CA ARG A 50 4.00 9.43 -27.49
C ARG A 50 4.23 8.20 -26.60
N TRP A 51 3.17 7.45 -26.36
CA TRP A 51 3.19 6.19 -25.61
C TRP A 51 2.15 5.24 -26.18
N ASP A 52 2.24 3.98 -25.82
CA ASP A 52 1.22 2.99 -26.13
C ASP A 52 0.04 3.16 -25.17
N SER A 53 -1.12 3.57 -25.70
CA SER A 53 -2.36 3.76 -24.96
C SER A 53 -3.27 2.54 -24.95
N TYR A 54 -2.82 1.44 -25.55
CA TYR A 54 -3.66 0.25 -25.72
C TYR A 54 -4.17 -0.35 -24.40
N SER A 55 -3.37 -0.27 -23.36
CA SER A 55 -3.69 -0.87 -22.06
C SER A 55 -4.53 0.02 -21.14
N HIS A 56 -4.62 1.34 -21.38
CA HIS A 56 -5.27 2.27 -20.45
C HIS A 56 -6.09 3.38 -21.14
N GLU A 57 -6.17 3.37 -22.46
CA GLU A 57 -6.98 4.28 -23.29
C GLU A 57 -6.67 5.80 -23.13
N ILE A 58 -5.67 6.17 -22.33
CA ILE A 58 -5.29 7.57 -22.16
C ILE A 58 -4.44 8.00 -23.36
N THR A 59 -5.03 8.80 -24.24
CA THR A 59 -4.38 9.29 -25.44
C THR A 59 -3.64 10.63 -25.19
N PRO A 60 -2.68 11.02 -26.05
CA PRO A 60 -2.07 12.35 -25.97
C PRO A 60 -3.06 13.51 -26.03
N ALA A 61 -4.18 13.34 -26.73
CA ALA A 61 -5.24 14.33 -26.80
C ALA A 61 -5.97 14.49 -25.45
N ALA A 62 -6.20 13.41 -24.74
CA ALA A 62 -6.91 13.42 -23.46
C ALA A 62 -6.16 14.19 -22.36
N VAL A 63 -4.82 14.23 -22.42
CA VAL A 63 -3.99 14.88 -21.39
C VAL A 63 -3.46 16.24 -21.82
N ARG A 64 -3.85 16.75 -23.00
CA ARG A 64 -3.32 18.00 -23.56
C ARG A 64 -3.49 19.19 -22.63
N ASP A 65 -4.68 19.32 -22.05
CA ASP A 65 -5.08 20.44 -21.19
C ASP A 65 -5.09 20.06 -19.70
N ALA A 66 -4.56 18.86 -19.37
CA ALA A 66 -4.42 18.40 -17.98
C ALA A 66 -3.29 19.17 -17.26
N PRO A 67 -3.35 19.30 -15.93
CA PRO A 67 -2.25 19.86 -15.14
C PRO A 67 -1.02 18.96 -15.20
N MET A 68 0.16 19.53 -15.00
CA MET A 68 1.39 18.76 -14.80
C MET A 68 1.42 18.18 -13.38
N LEU A 69 2.26 17.15 -13.17
CA LEU A 69 2.43 16.55 -11.83
C LEU A 69 2.93 17.59 -10.80
N SER A 70 3.77 18.53 -11.22
CA SER A 70 4.24 19.66 -10.40
C SER A 70 3.11 20.53 -9.88
N ASP A 71 2.07 20.74 -10.70
CA ASP A 71 0.95 21.63 -10.35
C ASP A 71 0.04 21.01 -9.30
N VAL A 72 -0.17 19.69 -9.36
CA VAL A 72 -1.03 18.95 -8.40
C VAL A 72 -0.27 18.41 -7.19
N ALA A 73 1.06 18.37 -7.23
CA ALA A 73 1.87 17.82 -6.15
C ALA A 73 1.62 18.51 -4.80
N PRO A 74 1.46 19.83 -4.67
CA PRO A 74 1.19 20.48 -3.39
C PRO A 74 -0.14 20.04 -2.77
N GLU A 75 -1.19 19.85 -3.58
CA GLU A 75 -2.49 19.35 -3.14
C GLU A 75 -2.37 17.91 -2.64
N LEU A 76 -1.72 17.04 -3.44
CA LEU A 76 -1.47 15.65 -3.08
C LEU A 76 -0.64 15.54 -1.80
N GLN A 77 0.42 16.34 -1.65
CA GLN A 77 1.23 16.39 -0.43
C GLN A 77 0.39 16.77 0.80
N LYS A 78 -0.51 17.75 0.67
CA LYS A 78 -1.43 18.14 1.74
C LYS A 78 -2.38 17.01 2.11
N LEU A 79 -2.93 16.32 1.10
CA LEU A 79 -3.86 15.22 1.26
C LEU A 79 -3.19 14.00 1.91
N LEU A 80 -1.94 13.69 1.56
CA LEU A 80 -1.21 12.52 2.05
C LEU A 80 -0.46 12.77 3.36
N ARG A 81 -0.41 14.00 3.85
CA ARG A 81 0.35 14.37 5.04
C ARG A 81 -0.06 13.56 6.26
N GLY A 82 0.91 12.85 6.83
CA GLY A 82 0.71 12.06 8.04
C GLY A 82 -0.13 10.79 7.85
N LYS A 83 -0.51 10.44 6.62
CA LYS A 83 -1.32 9.25 6.32
C LYS A 83 -0.46 8.06 5.93
N HIS A 84 -1.03 6.86 6.04
CA HIS A 84 -0.43 5.59 5.63
C HIS A 84 -0.85 5.30 4.19
N VAL A 85 0.07 5.45 3.23
CA VAL A 85 -0.25 5.31 1.80
C VAL A 85 0.00 3.89 1.34
N VAL A 86 -1.04 3.23 0.82
CA VAL A 86 -0.97 1.89 0.24
C VAL A 86 -0.90 1.99 -1.28
N LEU A 87 0.11 1.33 -1.85
CA LEU A 87 0.34 1.22 -3.30
C LEU A 87 0.37 -0.26 -3.67
N TYR A 88 -0.10 -0.64 -4.87
CA TYR A 88 0.00 -2.04 -5.26
C TYR A 88 1.46 -2.44 -5.52
N ASN A 89 2.15 -1.79 -6.43
CA ASN A 89 3.59 -1.98 -6.68
C ASN A 89 4.38 -0.77 -6.19
N LYS A 90 4.60 -0.70 -4.88
CA LYS A 90 5.32 0.40 -4.23
C LYS A 90 6.67 0.70 -4.90
N LYS A 91 7.50 -0.32 -5.16
CA LYS A 91 8.85 -0.16 -5.72
C LYS A 91 8.83 0.54 -7.08
N SER A 92 7.85 0.23 -7.91
CA SER A 92 7.69 0.87 -9.22
C SER A 92 7.14 2.29 -9.09
N LEU A 93 6.04 2.46 -8.34
CA LEU A 93 5.31 3.72 -8.29
C LEU A 93 6.05 4.82 -7.52
N THR A 94 6.81 4.49 -6.48
CA THR A 94 7.58 5.50 -5.72
C THR A 94 8.63 6.22 -6.55
N ARG A 95 9.11 5.63 -7.65
CA ARG A 95 10.04 6.30 -8.57
C ARG A 95 9.42 7.51 -9.27
N PHE A 96 8.12 7.44 -9.56
CA PHE A 96 7.37 8.53 -10.22
C PHE A 96 6.81 9.54 -9.21
N LEU A 97 6.48 9.06 -8.00
CA LEU A 97 5.72 9.81 -7.01
C LEU A 97 6.56 10.27 -5.81
N LYS A 98 7.89 10.28 -5.92
CA LYS A 98 8.78 10.64 -4.81
C LYS A 98 8.44 12.01 -4.20
N SER A 99 8.19 13.00 -5.04
CA SER A 99 7.81 14.35 -4.60
C SER A 99 6.45 14.38 -3.91
N VAL A 100 5.50 13.57 -4.38
CA VAL A 100 4.14 13.49 -3.83
C VAL A 100 4.12 12.76 -2.48
N LEU A 101 4.86 11.67 -2.37
CA LEU A 101 4.85 10.77 -1.20
C LEU A 101 5.73 11.26 -0.03
N CYS A 102 6.48 12.36 -0.17
CA CYS A 102 7.42 12.83 0.83
C CYS A 102 6.75 13.29 2.15
N THR A 103 5.46 13.55 2.15
CA THR A 103 4.69 13.97 3.35
C THR A 103 3.90 12.83 4.01
N ALA A 104 3.85 11.64 3.38
CA ALA A 104 3.21 10.47 3.95
C ALA A 104 3.94 10.00 5.22
N ALA A 105 3.20 9.51 6.22
CA ALA A 105 3.78 8.92 7.41
C ALA A 105 4.52 7.63 7.06
N THR A 106 3.87 6.75 6.31
CA THR A 106 4.45 5.51 5.78
C THR A 106 3.92 5.18 4.40
N THR A 107 4.63 4.30 3.70
CA THR A 107 4.15 3.73 2.43
C THR A 107 4.19 2.21 2.50
N HIS A 108 3.11 1.55 2.09
CA HIS A 108 2.92 0.10 2.14
C HIS A 108 2.83 -0.50 0.74
N CYS A 109 3.25 -1.76 0.59
CA CYS A 109 3.18 -2.50 -0.68
C CYS A 109 2.13 -3.60 -0.60
N CYS A 110 0.98 -3.39 -1.23
CA CYS A 110 -0.11 -4.37 -1.26
C CYS A 110 0.29 -5.64 -2.03
N MET A 111 1.03 -5.51 -3.13
CA MET A 111 1.52 -6.64 -3.93
C MET A 111 2.40 -7.61 -3.12
N LEU A 112 3.33 -7.08 -2.30
CA LEU A 112 4.18 -7.93 -1.48
C LEU A 112 3.41 -8.57 -0.31
N ALA A 113 2.45 -7.85 0.26
CA ALA A 113 1.56 -8.40 1.29
C ALA A 113 0.71 -9.54 0.74
N TYR A 114 0.18 -9.38 -0.48
CA TYR A 114 -0.58 -10.44 -1.16
C TYR A 114 0.31 -11.63 -1.54
N ALA A 115 1.52 -11.41 -2.06
CA ALA A 115 2.47 -12.47 -2.38
C ALA A 115 2.81 -13.32 -1.14
N GLU A 116 3.00 -12.69 0.01
CA GLU A 116 3.21 -13.38 1.30
C GLU A 116 1.95 -14.16 1.73
N TYR A 117 0.77 -13.59 1.52
CA TYR A 117 -0.51 -14.28 1.83
C TYR A 117 -0.71 -15.54 0.99
N LYS A 118 -0.37 -15.48 -0.30
CA LYS A 118 -0.46 -16.62 -1.24
C LYS A 118 0.51 -17.74 -0.94
N HIS A 119 1.69 -17.43 -0.39
CA HIS A 119 2.77 -18.41 -0.14
C HIS A 119 3.21 -19.21 -1.39
N ASP A 120 3.04 -18.65 -2.60
CA ASP A 120 3.51 -19.26 -3.85
C ASP A 120 5.00 -18.94 -4.02
N TRP A 121 5.85 -19.83 -3.50
CA TRP A 121 7.30 -19.64 -3.52
C TRP A 121 7.89 -19.86 -4.91
N ASP A 122 8.66 -18.88 -5.39
CA ASP A 122 9.45 -19.00 -6.61
C ASP A 122 10.91 -19.35 -6.26
N PRO A 123 11.34 -20.62 -6.49
CA PRO A 123 12.69 -21.05 -6.13
C PRO A 123 13.78 -20.39 -6.97
N TYR A 124 13.44 -19.96 -8.19
CA TYR A 124 14.39 -19.32 -9.11
C TYR A 124 14.68 -17.88 -8.65
N HIS A 125 13.64 -17.10 -8.37
CA HIS A 125 13.77 -15.71 -7.92
C HIS A 125 13.97 -15.56 -6.41
N LYS A 126 13.85 -16.65 -5.63
CA LYS A 126 14.02 -16.68 -4.17
C LYS A 126 13.09 -15.72 -3.42
N HIS A 127 11.87 -15.57 -3.90
CA HIS A 127 10.80 -14.82 -3.25
C HIS A 127 9.43 -15.41 -3.62
N TYR A 128 8.36 -14.98 -2.93
CA TYR A 128 7.01 -15.34 -3.34
C TYR A 128 6.65 -14.65 -4.65
N ARG A 129 5.94 -15.35 -5.54
CA ARG A 129 5.52 -14.84 -6.85
C ARG A 129 4.66 -13.59 -6.70
N TRP A 130 4.94 -12.59 -7.53
CA TRP A 130 4.13 -11.40 -7.63
C TRP A 130 2.95 -11.67 -8.56
N HIS A 131 1.77 -11.26 -8.13
CA HIS A 131 0.53 -11.39 -8.88
C HIS A 131 0.07 -10.02 -9.36
N LYS A 132 -0.77 -9.98 -10.38
CA LYS A 132 -1.41 -8.74 -10.82
C LYS A 132 -2.48 -8.32 -9.82
N LEU A 133 -2.87 -7.03 -9.84
CA LEU A 133 -3.89 -6.50 -8.94
C LEU A 133 -5.25 -7.13 -9.21
N ASP A 134 -5.62 -7.30 -10.48
CA ASP A 134 -6.89 -7.92 -10.91
C ASP A 134 -6.99 -9.37 -10.41
N ASP A 135 -5.90 -10.15 -10.47
CA ASP A 135 -5.88 -11.53 -9.95
C ASP A 135 -6.11 -11.54 -8.43
N ALA A 136 -5.42 -10.66 -7.71
CA ALA A 136 -5.56 -10.52 -6.26
C ALA A 136 -6.97 -10.04 -5.86
N TYR A 137 -7.51 -9.08 -6.59
CA TYR A 137 -8.85 -8.55 -6.36
C TYR A 137 -9.93 -9.61 -6.64
N PHE A 138 -9.83 -10.31 -7.77
CA PHE A 138 -10.76 -11.39 -8.12
C PHE A 138 -10.74 -12.49 -7.05
N GLU A 139 -9.57 -12.96 -6.64
CA GLU A 139 -9.46 -14.03 -5.66
C GLU A 139 -10.07 -13.66 -4.29
N LEU A 140 -9.84 -12.42 -3.83
CA LEU A 140 -10.28 -12.00 -2.50
C LEU A 140 -11.71 -11.45 -2.46
N SER A 141 -12.25 -10.95 -3.58
CA SER A 141 -13.57 -10.33 -3.64
C SER A 141 -14.60 -11.10 -4.47
N GLY A 142 -14.17 -12.02 -5.33
CA GLY A 142 -15.01 -12.69 -6.33
C GLY A 142 -15.46 -11.78 -7.48
N LYS A 143 -14.88 -10.57 -7.61
CA LYS A 143 -15.27 -9.57 -8.62
C LYS A 143 -14.14 -9.31 -9.60
N TYR A 144 -14.49 -9.04 -10.85
CA TYR A 144 -13.52 -8.57 -11.84
C TYR A 144 -13.22 -7.09 -11.64
N GLY A 145 -11.93 -6.75 -11.73
CA GLY A 145 -11.44 -5.38 -11.62
C GLY A 145 -11.29 -4.68 -12.96
N ASN A 146 -10.82 -3.43 -12.92
CA ASN A 146 -10.37 -2.68 -14.09
C ASN A 146 -9.21 -1.76 -13.69
N ILE A 147 -7.99 -2.27 -13.82
CA ILE A 147 -6.75 -1.55 -13.50
C ILE A 147 -6.40 -0.44 -14.51
N ASN A 148 -7.15 -0.35 -15.61
CA ASN A 148 -6.94 0.66 -16.66
C ASN A 148 -7.51 2.03 -16.29
N ASP A 149 -8.21 2.13 -15.15
CA ASP A 149 -8.67 3.37 -14.53
C ASP A 149 -8.13 3.46 -13.09
N CYS A 150 -7.32 4.48 -12.81
CA CYS A 150 -6.75 4.69 -11.47
C CYS A 150 -7.80 4.77 -10.36
N LYS A 151 -8.97 5.35 -10.64
CA LYS A 151 -10.07 5.45 -9.66
C LYS A 151 -10.62 4.07 -9.29
N LEU A 152 -10.73 3.16 -10.25
CA LEU A 152 -11.15 1.77 -10.00
C LEU A 152 -10.00 0.99 -9.36
N ALA A 153 -8.79 1.13 -9.85
CA ALA A 153 -7.62 0.48 -9.26
C ALA A 153 -7.42 0.84 -7.77
N THR A 154 -7.73 2.08 -7.34
CA THR A 154 -7.68 2.43 -5.91
C THR A 154 -8.72 1.68 -5.08
N LEU A 155 -9.90 1.37 -5.63
CA LEU A 155 -10.92 0.56 -4.96
C LEU A 155 -10.45 -0.90 -4.82
N GLU A 156 -9.82 -1.43 -5.85
CA GLU A 156 -9.25 -2.78 -5.83
C GLU A 156 -8.14 -2.90 -4.80
N ILE A 157 -7.18 -1.95 -4.80
CA ILE A 157 -6.10 -1.90 -3.80
C ILE A 157 -6.69 -1.84 -2.39
N MET A 158 -7.69 -0.99 -2.15
CA MET A 158 -8.38 -0.86 -0.86
C MET A 158 -8.98 -2.20 -0.42
N THR A 159 -9.74 -2.83 -1.31
CA THR A 159 -10.42 -4.10 -1.00
C THR A 159 -9.43 -5.21 -0.67
N VAL A 160 -8.40 -5.37 -1.52
CA VAL A 160 -7.33 -6.35 -1.30
C VAL A 160 -6.60 -6.08 0.02
N TRP A 161 -6.22 -4.82 0.28
CA TRP A 161 -5.52 -4.46 1.50
C TRP A 161 -6.34 -4.71 2.75
N GLN A 162 -7.60 -4.28 2.78
CA GLN A 162 -8.48 -4.49 3.92
C GLN A 162 -8.66 -5.98 4.23
N GLN A 163 -8.82 -6.82 3.21
CA GLN A 163 -8.89 -8.29 3.40
C GLN A 163 -7.58 -8.86 3.94
N LEU A 164 -6.44 -8.45 3.40
CA LEU A 164 -5.13 -8.88 3.88
C LEU A 164 -4.88 -8.49 5.36
N MET A 165 -5.35 -7.31 5.78
CA MET A 165 -5.18 -6.82 7.16
C MET A 165 -6.04 -7.58 8.19
N THR A 166 -7.00 -8.40 7.76
CA THR A 166 -7.70 -9.34 8.65
C THR A 166 -6.81 -10.50 9.10
N ASN A 167 -5.76 -10.83 8.32
CA ASN A 167 -4.79 -11.86 8.67
C ASN A 167 -3.74 -11.31 9.65
N PRO A 168 -3.64 -11.81 10.90
CA PRO A 168 -2.74 -11.25 11.91
C PRO A 168 -1.26 -11.30 11.52
N LYS A 169 -0.81 -12.33 10.78
CA LYS A 169 0.58 -12.48 10.33
C LYS A 169 0.93 -11.42 9.30
N ILE A 170 0.04 -11.20 8.32
CA ILE A 170 0.21 -10.20 7.27
C ILE A 170 0.15 -8.80 7.86
N ARG A 171 -0.85 -8.52 8.72
CA ARG A 171 -1.00 -7.23 9.41
C ARG A 171 0.26 -6.89 10.20
N LYS A 172 0.83 -7.85 10.95
CA LYS A 172 2.06 -7.64 11.74
C LYS A 172 3.27 -7.30 10.86
N LYS A 173 3.38 -7.87 9.67
CA LYS A 173 4.55 -7.71 8.80
C LYS A 173 4.44 -6.51 7.87
N TYR A 174 3.25 -6.22 7.35
CA TYR A 174 3.02 -5.25 6.28
C TYR A 174 2.15 -4.06 6.68
N GLY A 175 1.30 -4.24 7.71
CA GLY A 175 0.44 -3.17 8.23
C GLY A 175 1.22 -2.18 9.10
N PHE A 176 0.56 -1.11 9.45
CA PHE A 176 1.02 -0.21 10.51
C PHE A 176 0.51 -0.75 11.85
N ILE A 177 1.38 -0.83 12.85
CA ILE A 177 1.03 -1.21 14.22
C ILE A 177 1.28 0.02 15.09
N PRO A 178 0.24 0.57 15.75
CA PRO A 178 0.42 1.70 16.65
C PRO A 178 1.40 1.39 17.75
N PHE A 179 2.18 2.36 18.15
CA PHE A 179 3.11 2.23 19.29
C PHE A 179 2.42 1.73 20.56
N THR A 180 1.17 2.11 20.77
CA THR A 180 0.35 1.65 21.91
C THR A 180 0.08 0.14 21.87
N GLU A 181 -0.24 -0.44 20.72
CA GLU A 181 -0.43 -1.90 20.57
C GLU A 181 0.91 -2.64 20.72
N GLU A 182 1.97 -2.09 20.20
CA GLU A 182 3.32 -2.66 20.32
C GLU A 182 3.78 -2.65 21.79
N LEU A 183 3.62 -1.53 22.49
CA LEU A 183 3.90 -1.39 23.92
C LEU A 183 3.06 -2.36 24.76
N LEU A 184 1.76 -2.48 24.46
CA LEU A 184 0.87 -3.39 25.17
C LEU A 184 1.25 -4.87 24.97
N SER A 185 1.66 -5.23 23.74
CA SER A 185 2.17 -6.54 23.41
C SER A 185 3.46 -6.87 24.19
N TRP A 186 4.35 -5.88 24.31
CA TRP A 186 5.60 -6.02 25.05
C TRP A 186 5.36 -6.17 26.55
N LEU A 187 4.46 -5.35 27.13
CA LEU A 187 4.05 -5.46 28.54
C LEU A 187 3.40 -6.80 28.86
N LYS A 188 2.56 -7.35 27.99
CA LYS A 188 1.98 -8.70 28.13
C LYS A 188 3.06 -9.79 28.17
N ARG A 189 4.09 -9.68 27.34
CA ARG A 189 5.23 -10.64 27.34
C ARG A 189 6.03 -10.57 28.63
N ILE A 190 6.32 -9.37 29.12
CA ILE A 190 7.01 -9.20 30.42
C ILE A 190 6.17 -9.79 31.55
N ALA A 191 4.88 -9.50 31.62
CA ALA A 191 3.99 -10.06 32.63
C ALA A 191 3.96 -11.60 32.60
N LEU A 192 3.97 -12.21 31.42
CA LEU A 192 4.05 -13.66 31.25
C LEU A 192 5.37 -14.22 31.79
N ILE A 193 6.50 -13.59 31.44
CA ILE A 193 7.84 -14.01 31.93
C ILE A 193 7.91 -13.89 33.45
N PHE A 194 7.44 -12.79 34.02
CA PHE A 194 7.37 -12.61 35.47
C PHE A 194 6.50 -13.66 36.14
N GLY A 195 5.33 -13.99 35.59
CA GLY A 195 4.45 -15.06 36.08
C GLY A 195 5.15 -16.42 36.10
N VAL A 196 5.88 -16.77 35.04
CA VAL A 196 6.66 -18.02 34.98
C VAL A 196 7.77 -18.03 36.03
N ILE A 197 8.51 -16.93 36.21
CA ILE A 197 9.57 -16.84 37.25
C ILE A 197 9.01 -17.02 38.65
N VAL A 198 7.87 -16.38 38.96
CA VAL A 198 7.20 -16.52 40.26
C VAL A 198 6.77 -17.97 40.50
N ILE A 199 6.20 -18.65 39.50
CA ILE A 199 5.79 -20.06 39.61
C ILE A 199 7.01 -20.94 39.88
N LEU A 200 8.11 -20.75 39.12
CA LEU A 200 9.34 -21.53 39.31
C LEU A 200 9.95 -21.30 40.70
N PHE A 201 9.92 -20.07 41.21
CA PHE A 201 10.38 -19.73 42.54
C PHE A 201 9.53 -20.42 43.62
N VAL A 202 8.22 -20.44 43.50
CA VAL A 202 7.31 -21.12 44.44
C VAL A 202 7.56 -22.62 44.43
N ILE A 203 7.72 -23.23 43.25
CA ILE A 203 8.06 -24.65 43.13
C ILE A 203 9.41 -24.95 43.81
N ALA A 204 10.42 -24.14 43.57
CA ALA A 204 11.74 -24.29 44.18
C ALA A 204 11.64 -24.23 45.72
N VAL A 205 10.89 -23.29 46.28
CA VAL A 205 10.68 -23.15 47.72
C VAL A 205 9.96 -24.38 48.30
N ILE A 206 9.02 -24.99 47.57
CA ILE A 206 8.29 -26.19 48.03
C ILE A 206 9.17 -27.44 47.95
N VAL A 207 9.98 -27.55 46.91
CA VAL A 207 10.82 -28.76 46.67
C VAL A 207 12.06 -28.80 47.59
N PHE A 208 12.60 -27.62 47.96
CA PHE A 208 13.81 -27.51 48.80
C PHE A 208 13.49 -27.20 50.27
N ARG A 209 12.27 -27.37 50.72
CA ARG A 209 11.83 -27.28 52.10
C ARG A 209 11.56 -28.68 52.69
#